data_1e8f76f3884fe1c1e381eb0d40018525
#
_entry.id   1e8f76f3884fe1c1e381eb0d40018525
#
_cell.length_a   1.000
_cell.length_b   1.000
_cell.length_c   1.000
_cell.angle_alpha   90.00
_cell.angle_beta   90.00
_cell.angle_gamma   90.00
#
_symmetry.space_group_name_H-M   'P 1'
#
loop_
_entity.id
_entity.type
_entity.pdbx_description
1 polymer ?
#
loop_
_entity_poly.entity_id
_entity_poly.type
_entity_poly.pdbx_seq_one_letter_code
_entity_poly.pdbx_strand_id
1 'polypeptide(L)'
;MIIKIGDTITDERGRTATVEQIGIGTTKSDPAGELGLKADEYDLELNYLGAITFGDYWCYFNQIRSVNKTDIKVLNENWIGF
;
A
#
# COMPACT_ATOMS: atom_id res chain seq x y z
N MET A 1 5.99 0.57 -10.41
CA MET A 1 4.66 -0.05 -10.65
C MET A 1 3.59 0.83 -10.03
N ILE A 2 2.56 1.12 -10.77
CA ILE A 2 1.43 1.93 -10.31
C ILE A 2 0.31 1.02 -9.82
N ILE A 3 -0.18 1.29 -8.63
CA ILE A 3 -1.33 0.63 -8.04
C ILE A 3 -2.52 1.60 -8.04
N LYS A 4 -3.72 1.09 -8.31
CA LYS A 4 -4.94 1.91 -8.44
C LYS A 4 -6.08 1.33 -7.65
N ILE A 5 -7.04 2.17 -7.30
CA ILE A 5 -8.34 1.72 -6.80
C ILE A 5 -8.93 0.73 -7.82
N GLY A 6 -9.41 -0.41 -7.34
CA GLY A 6 -9.95 -1.48 -8.18
C GLY A 6 -8.95 -2.56 -8.55
N ASP A 7 -7.65 -2.33 -8.35
CA ASP A 7 -6.64 -3.39 -8.53
C ASP A 7 -6.80 -4.46 -7.46
N THR A 8 -6.37 -5.68 -7.78
CA THR A 8 -6.33 -6.78 -6.82
C THR A 8 -4.91 -6.88 -6.27
N ILE A 9 -4.76 -6.88 -4.96
CA ILE A 9 -3.45 -7.03 -4.34
C ILE A 9 -3.41 -8.24 -3.42
N THR A 10 -2.21 -8.77 -3.23
CA THR A 10 -1.91 -9.79 -2.22
C THR A 10 -0.82 -9.24 -1.32
N ASP A 11 -1.03 -9.32 -0.01
CA ASP A 11 -0.05 -8.84 0.95
C ASP A 11 0.90 -9.96 1.41
N GLU A 12 1.82 -9.62 2.31
CA GLU A 12 2.81 -10.56 2.84
C GLU A 12 2.21 -11.72 3.62
N ARG A 13 0.95 -11.60 4.07
CA ARG A 13 0.23 -12.65 4.77
C ARG A 13 -0.59 -13.53 3.83
N GLY A 14 -0.51 -13.29 2.52
CA GLY A 14 -1.26 -14.02 1.53
C GLY A 14 -2.73 -13.59 1.40
N ARG A 15 -3.13 -12.50 2.02
CA ARG A 15 -4.50 -11.98 1.91
C ARG A 15 -4.66 -11.26 0.59
N THR A 16 -5.71 -11.59 -0.13
CA THR A 16 -5.97 -11.06 -1.46
C THR A 16 -7.36 -10.43 -1.52
N ALA A 17 -7.42 -9.19 -2.00
CA ALA A 17 -8.70 -8.48 -2.20
C ALA A 17 -8.49 -7.27 -3.11
N THR A 18 -9.58 -6.58 -3.40
CA THR A 18 -9.59 -5.40 -4.27
C THR A 18 -9.26 -4.13 -3.48
N VAL A 19 -8.39 -3.31 -4.04
CA VAL A 19 -8.02 -2.02 -3.45
C VAL A 19 -9.22 -1.08 -3.43
N GLU A 20 -9.55 -0.57 -2.25
CA GLU A 20 -10.66 0.36 -2.05
C GLU A 20 -10.20 1.76 -1.68
N GLN A 21 -9.04 1.87 -1.02
CA GLN A 21 -8.52 3.17 -0.58
C GLN A 21 -7.00 3.13 -0.53
N ILE A 22 -6.38 4.23 -0.95
CA ILE A 22 -4.94 4.43 -0.87
C ILE A 22 -4.69 5.68 -0.03
N GLY A 23 -4.00 5.52 1.10
CA GLY A 23 -3.62 6.62 1.97
C GLY A 23 -2.12 6.87 1.90
N ILE A 24 -1.73 8.11 1.66
CA ILE A 24 -0.32 8.51 1.63
C ILE A 24 0.05 9.11 2.97
N GLY A 25 0.94 8.44 3.70
CA GLY A 25 1.42 8.92 4.98
C GLY A 25 2.38 10.08 4.78
N THR A 26 2.16 11.16 5.51
CA THR A 26 2.98 12.37 5.39
C THR A 26 4.00 12.49 6.51
N THR A 27 3.80 11.76 7.61
CA THR A 27 4.69 11.77 8.77
C THR A 27 4.71 10.39 9.42
N LYS A 28 5.69 10.17 10.31
CA LYS A 28 5.74 8.94 11.10
C LYS A 28 4.56 8.80 12.07
N SER A 29 3.92 9.90 12.44
CA SER A 29 2.74 9.85 13.30
C SER A 29 1.46 9.52 12.54
N ASP A 30 1.50 9.53 11.22
CA ASP A 30 0.38 9.18 10.35
C ASP A 30 0.87 8.31 9.17
N PRO A 31 1.45 7.14 9.47
CA PRO A 31 2.04 6.30 8.42
C PRO A 31 1.01 5.71 7.46
N ALA A 32 -0.24 5.60 7.88
CA ALA A 32 -1.31 5.08 7.03
C ALA A 32 -2.00 6.15 6.19
N GLY A 33 -1.67 7.42 6.40
CA GLY A 33 -2.32 8.51 5.68
C GLY A 33 -3.76 8.76 6.10
N GLU A 34 -4.12 8.44 7.32
CA GLU A 34 -5.49 8.63 7.80
C GLU A 34 -5.87 10.11 7.93
N LEU A 35 -4.90 10.94 8.31
CA LEU A 35 -5.07 12.38 8.50
C LEU A 35 -4.65 13.16 7.26
N GLY A 36 -4.02 12.51 6.31
CA GLY A 36 -3.40 13.14 5.17
C GLY A 36 -4.08 12.84 3.85
N LEU A 37 -3.25 12.63 2.83
CA LEU A 37 -3.70 12.51 1.46
C LEU A 37 -4.32 11.17 1.17
N LYS A 38 -5.45 11.19 0.45
CA LYS A 38 -6.00 10.01 -0.20
C LYS A 38 -5.71 10.12 -1.68
N ALA A 39 -5.41 8.99 -2.32
CA ALA A 39 -5.06 8.95 -3.73
C ALA A 39 -5.90 7.92 -4.47
N ASP A 40 -6.12 8.13 -5.76
CA ASP A 40 -6.76 7.16 -6.62
C ASP A 40 -5.75 6.18 -7.19
N GLU A 41 -4.48 6.58 -7.24
CA GLU A 41 -3.37 5.76 -7.69
C GLU A 41 -2.08 6.17 -6.98
N TYR A 42 -1.11 5.27 -6.94
CA TYR A 42 0.17 5.53 -6.32
C TYR A 42 1.27 4.72 -7.03
N ASP A 43 2.40 5.37 -7.29
CA ASP A 43 3.56 4.68 -7.83
C ASP A 43 4.39 4.13 -6.66
N LEU A 44 4.42 2.81 -6.53
CA LEU A 44 5.14 2.14 -5.46
C LEU A 44 6.65 2.43 -5.49
N GLU A 45 7.20 2.82 -6.63
CA GLU A 45 8.62 3.18 -6.74
C GLU A 45 8.97 4.49 -6.03
N LEU A 46 7.99 5.33 -5.74
CA LEU A 46 8.23 6.56 -4.98
C LEU A 46 8.58 6.28 -3.52
N ASN A 47 8.17 5.14 -3.02
CA ASN A 47 8.57 4.65 -1.70
C ASN A 47 8.20 5.58 -0.54
N TYR A 48 7.04 6.22 -0.61
CA TYR A 48 6.51 7.02 0.49
C TYR A 48 5.81 6.14 1.53
N LEU A 49 5.67 6.67 2.73
CA LEU A 49 4.82 6.07 3.75
C LEU A 49 3.37 6.03 3.25
N GLY A 50 2.68 4.96 3.58
CA GLY A 50 1.27 4.86 3.22
C GLY A 50 0.72 3.48 3.46
N ALA A 51 -0.59 3.38 3.34
CA ALA A 51 -1.30 2.13 3.53
C ALA A 51 -2.46 2.00 2.54
N ILE A 52 -2.86 0.77 2.30
CA ILE A 52 -3.93 0.43 1.39
C ILE A 52 -4.99 -0.35 2.14
N THR A 53 -6.26 0.02 1.92
CA THR A 53 -7.40 -0.79 2.34
C THR A 53 -7.84 -1.63 1.14
N PHE A 54 -7.96 -2.93 1.35
CA PHE A 54 -8.34 -3.87 0.32
C PHE A 54 -9.30 -4.93 0.90
N GLY A 55 -10.56 -4.87 0.51
CA GLY A 55 -11.61 -5.67 1.11
C GLY A 55 -11.74 -5.35 2.60
N ASP A 56 -11.71 -6.40 3.43
CA ASP A 56 -11.79 -6.25 4.89
C ASP A 56 -10.41 -6.07 5.54
N TYR A 57 -9.34 -5.89 4.74
CA TYR A 57 -7.96 -5.87 5.19
C TYR A 57 -7.32 -4.51 4.93
N TRP A 58 -6.18 -4.31 5.58
CA TRP A 58 -5.31 -3.19 5.24
C TRP A 58 -3.85 -3.61 5.43
N CYS A 59 -2.95 -2.97 4.70
CA CYS A 59 -1.52 -3.15 4.89
C CYS A 59 -0.76 -1.89 4.47
N TYR A 60 0.48 -1.78 4.93
CA TYR A 60 1.37 -0.73 4.45
C TYR A 60 1.88 -1.04 3.04
N PHE A 61 2.33 -0.01 2.32
CA PHE A 61 2.83 -0.19 0.95
C PHE A 61 3.92 -1.26 0.84
N ASN A 62 4.83 -1.30 1.80
CA ASN A 62 5.94 -2.26 1.76
C ASN A 62 5.53 -3.69 2.10
N GLN A 63 4.28 -3.92 2.47
CA GLN A 63 3.75 -5.25 2.74
C GLN A 63 3.03 -5.86 1.54
N ILE A 64 2.89 -5.10 0.45
CA ILE A 64 2.28 -5.61 -0.78
C ILE A 64 3.27 -6.54 -1.48
N ARG A 65 2.80 -7.72 -1.89
CA ARG A 65 3.63 -8.73 -2.56
C ARG A 65 3.28 -8.94 -4.01
N SER A 66 2.03 -8.71 -4.39
CA SER A 66 1.65 -8.75 -5.81
C SER A 66 0.52 -7.79 -6.10
N VAL A 67 0.46 -7.34 -7.35
CA VAL A 67 -0.60 -6.47 -7.88
C VAL A 67 -1.11 -7.10 -9.16
N ASN A 68 -2.41 -7.41 -9.19
CA ASN A 68 -3.04 -8.09 -10.33
C ASN A 68 -2.28 -9.35 -10.73
N LYS A 69 -1.85 -10.14 -9.73
CA LYS A 69 -1.10 -11.40 -9.86
C LYS A 69 0.34 -11.22 -10.38
N THR A 70 0.83 -10.02 -10.50
CA THR A 70 2.24 -9.76 -10.83
C THR A 70 3.00 -9.52 -9.55
N ASP A 71 4.00 -10.35 -9.27
CA ASP A 71 4.84 -10.22 -8.09
C ASP A 71 5.64 -8.91 -8.16
N ILE A 72 5.78 -8.27 -7.01
CA ILE A 72 6.55 -7.05 -6.91
C ILE A 72 7.71 -7.22 -5.93
N LYS A 73 8.77 -6.45 -6.17
CA LYS A 73 9.91 -6.39 -5.25
C LYS A 73 9.59 -5.41 -4.14
N VAL A 74 9.89 -5.78 -2.89
CA VAL A 74 9.79 -4.88 -1.75
C VAL A 74 10.84 -3.78 -1.89
N LEU A 75 10.40 -2.53 -1.90
CA LEU A 75 11.27 -1.40 -2.14
C LEU A 75 12.04 -0.98 -0.87
N ASN A 76 11.36 -0.95 0.27
CA ASN A 76 11.98 -0.55 1.53
C ASN A 76 11.32 -1.28 2.69
N GLU A 77 11.97 -2.32 3.17
CA GLU A 77 11.43 -3.17 4.22
C GLU A 77 11.37 -2.49 5.59
N ASN A 78 12.15 -1.44 5.79
CA ASN A 78 12.36 -0.86 7.11
C ASN A 78 11.67 0.48 7.33
N TRP A 79 11.08 1.08 6.31
CA TRP A 79 10.61 2.45 6.45
C TRP A 79 9.39 2.60 7.38
N ILE A 80 8.67 1.52 7.66
CA ILE A 80 7.58 1.52 8.64
C ILE A 80 8.04 1.14 10.04
N GLY A 81 9.31 0.81 10.22
CA GLY A 81 9.88 0.41 11.51
C GLY A 81 10.24 1.61 12.39
N PHE A 82 9.31 2.48 12.62
CA PHE A 82 9.51 3.72 13.38
C PHE A 82 9.03 3.63 14.82
#